data_c7cc5895e2541a062baa3800163594ad
#
_entry.id   c7cc5895e2541a062baa3800163594ad
#
_cell.length_a   1.000
_cell.length_b   1.000
_cell.length_c   1.000
_cell.angle_alpha   90.00
_cell.angle_beta   90.00
_cell.angle_gamma   90.00
#
_symmetry.space_group_name_H-M   'P 1'
#
loop_
_entity.id
_entity.type
_entity.pdbx_description
1 polymer ?
#
loop_
_entity_poly.entity_id
_entity_poly.type
_entity_poly.pdbx_seq_one_letter_code
_entity_poly.pdbx_strand_id
1 'polypeptide(L)'
;MSSGEPAWQLEWRALRVTQVNTLLIASAFAADQLIDHAKSFLPVPIHECNCAEGLSLPPHASTLILRHVDALVPEEQSALLQWLVRPARVQLLSVCEKPLYPLVKRARFLEQLFYKLNIITIVHPSVSC
;
A
#
# COMPACT_ATOMS: atom_id res chain seq x y z
N MET A 1 14.97 31.12 -5.03
CA MET A 1 15.32 29.88 -5.50
C MET A 1 14.47 28.78 -4.93
N SER A 2 14.05 27.99 -5.77
CA SER A 2 13.15 26.97 -5.36
C SER A 2 13.93 25.77 -4.79
N SER A 3 13.59 25.35 -3.62
CA SER A 3 14.06 24.08 -3.16
C SER A 3 13.39 23.02 -3.99
N GLY A 4 14.07 21.92 -4.26
CA GLY A 4 13.46 20.80 -4.93
C GLY A 4 12.26 20.29 -4.17
N GLU A 5 11.39 19.58 -4.85
CA GLU A 5 10.30 18.91 -4.17
C GLU A 5 10.82 17.82 -3.24
N PRO A 6 10.16 17.61 -2.10
CA PRO A 6 10.49 16.46 -1.25
C PRO A 6 10.42 15.17 -2.04
N ALA A 7 11.31 14.23 -1.70
CA ALA A 7 11.37 12.95 -2.40
C ALA A 7 10.03 12.23 -2.43
N TRP A 8 9.26 12.30 -1.34
CA TRP A 8 7.98 11.61 -1.28
C TRP A 8 6.99 12.14 -2.32
N GLN A 9 7.04 13.44 -2.64
CA GLN A 9 6.14 14.01 -3.65
C GLN A 9 6.51 13.55 -5.05
N LEU A 10 7.81 13.48 -5.34
CA LEU A 10 8.28 12.97 -6.62
C LEU A 10 7.88 11.51 -6.80
N GLU A 11 8.04 10.72 -5.76
CA GLU A 11 7.65 9.31 -5.79
C GLU A 11 6.14 9.16 -5.95
N TRP A 12 5.37 9.99 -5.26
CA TRP A 12 3.92 9.96 -5.36
C TRP A 12 3.45 10.30 -6.78
N ARG A 13 4.05 11.31 -7.40
CA ARG A 13 3.71 11.65 -8.79
C ARG A 13 4.10 10.53 -9.76
N ALA A 14 5.24 9.90 -9.51
CA ALA A 14 5.69 8.81 -10.36
C ALA A 14 4.72 7.63 -10.32
N LEU A 15 4.03 7.43 -9.21
CA LEU A 15 3.04 6.36 -9.07
C LEU A 15 1.98 6.43 -10.17
N ARG A 16 1.57 7.62 -10.53
CA ARG A 16 0.56 7.82 -11.58
C ARG A 16 1.02 7.24 -12.92
N VAL A 17 2.31 7.31 -13.21
CA VAL A 17 2.88 6.85 -14.47
C VAL A 17 3.30 5.39 -14.38
N THR A 18 4.01 5.03 -13.32
CA THR A 18 4.60 3.70 -13.19
C THR A 18 3.58 2.64 -12.78
N GLN A 19 2.57 3.03 -11.99
CA GLN A 19 1.52 2.14 -11.50
C GLN A 19 2.09 0.87 -10.84
N VAL A 20 3.19 1.01 -10.14
CA VAL A 20 3.80 -0.11 -9.40
C VAL A 20 3.18 -0.24 -8.02
N ASN A 21 3.26 -1.43 -7.44
CA ASN A 21 2.78 -1.66 -6.09
C ASN A 21 3.57 -0.80 -5.11
N THR A 22 2.86 -0.06 -4.28
CA THR A 22 3.43 0.97 -3.44
C THR A 22 3.00 0.76 -2.00
N LEU A 23 3.97 0.89 -1.08
CA LEU A 23 3.71 0.95 0.34
C LEU A 23 3.84 2.41 0.78
N LEU A 24 2.74 2.96 1.28
CA LEU A 24 2.70 4.34 1.77
C LEU A 24 2.76 4.32 3.29
N ILE A 25 3.76 4.98 3.85
CA ILE A 25 3.89 5.15 5.29
C ILE A 25 3.51 6.58 5.60
N ALA A 26 2.36 6.76 6.27
CA ALA A 26 1.78 8.08 6.51
C ALA A 26 0.84 8.01 7.71
N SER A 27 0.61 9.17 8.35
CA SER A 27 -0.41 9.27 9.38
C SER A 27 -1.79 9.01 8.76
N ALA A 28 -2.77 8.67 9.60
CA ALA A 28 -4.12 8.40 9.11
C ALA A 28 -4.69 9.60 8.34
N PHE A 29 -4.46 10.82 8.84
CA PHE A 29 -4.96 12.02 8.19
C PHE A 29 -4.33 12.22 6.82
N ALA A 30 -3.01 12.12 6.74
CA ALA A 30 -2.30 12.28 5.46
C ALA A 30 -2.67 11.17 4.48
N ALA A 31 -2.82 9.94 4.99
CA ALA A 31 -3.21 8.80 4.15
C ALA A 31 -4.59 9.02 3.52
N ASP A 32 -5.54 9.54 4.30
CA ASP A 32 -6.88 9.83 3.77
C ASP A 32 -6.82 10.77 2.58
N GLN A 33 -6.04 11.85 2.70
CA GLN A 33 -5.90 12.82 1.64
C GLN A 33 -5.22 12.23 0.41
N LEU A 34 -4.15 11.46 0.62
CA LEU A 34 -3.40 10.86 -0.48
C LEU A 34 -4.22 9.79 -1.19
N ILE A 35 -4.93 8.97 -0.44
CA ILE A 35 -5.79 7.94 -1.05
C ILE A 35 -6.91 8.58 -1.86
N ASP A 36 -7.53 9.63 -1.31
CA ASP A 36 -8.58 10.34 -2.01
C ASP A 36 -8.07 10.89 -3.35
N HIS A 37 -6.88 11.46 -3.33
CA HIS A 37 -6.22 11.94 -4.54
C HIS A 37 -5.92 10.78 -5.50
N ALA A 38 -5.41 9.67 -4.98
CA ALA A 38 -5.04 8.52 -5.79
C ALA A 38 -6.23 7.92 -6.54
N LYS A 39 -7.41 7.98 -5.95
CA LYS A 39 -8.61 7.45 -6.58
C LYS A 39 -8.94 8.18 -7.87
N SER A 40 -8.40 9.36 -8.10
CA SER A 40 -8.62 10.11 -9.33
C SER A 40 -7.78 9.59 -10.50
N PHE A 41 -6.73 8.80 -10.25
CA PHE A 41 -5.86 8.32 -11.33
C PHE A 41 -5.57 6.82 -11.29
N LEU A 42 -5.93 6.12 -10.22
CA LEU A 42 -5.70 4.67 -10.16
C LEU A 42 -6.69 3.91 -11.04
N PRO A 43 -6.28 2.76 -11.60
CA PRO A 43 -7.17 1.95 -12.43
C PRO A 43 -8.44 1.53 -11.70
N VAL A 44 -9.56 1.62 -12.37
CA VAL A 44 -10.86 1.19 -11.82
C VAL A 44 -11.23 -0.18 -12.38
N PRO A 45 -11.98 -0.99 -11.66
CA PRO A 45 -12.59 -0.73 -10.36
C PRO A 45 -11.58 -0.76 -9.23
N ILE A 46 -11.80 0.11 -8.24
CA ILE A 46 -10.95 0.22 -7.05
C ILE A 46 -11.68 -0.43 -5.88
N HIS A 47 -11.01 -1.37 -5.20
CA HIS A 47 -11.54 -1.95 -3.97
C HIS A 47 -10.67 -1.48 -2.81
N GLU A 48 -11.30 -0.94 -1.78
CA GLU A 48 -10.60 -0.47 -0.59
C GLU A 48 -10.96 -1.34 0.60
N CYS A 49 -9.95 -1.78 1.35
CA CYS A 49 -10.11 -2.68 2.48
C CYS A 49 -9.37 -2.11 3.69
N ASN A 50 -10.05 -2.04 4.83
CA ASN A 50 -9.39 -1.70 6.10
C ASN A 50 -9.00 -3.01 6.80
N CYS A 51 -7.72 -3.34 6.75
CA CYS A 51 -7.23 -4.61 7.29
C CYS A 51 -7.37 -4.72 8.81
N ALA A 52 -7.53 -3.58 9.52
CA ALA A 52 -7.78 -3.61 10.95
C ALA A 52 -9.15 -4.17 11.28
N GLU A 53 -10.09 -4.15 10.34
CA GLU A 53 -11.43 -4.70 10.49
C GLU A 53 -11.57 -6.08 9.86
N GLY A 54 -10.50 -6.59 9.28
CA GLY A 54 -10.50 -7.87 8.61
C GLY A 54 -10.24 -7.72 7.12
N LEU A 55 -9.67 -8.76 6.52
CA LEU A 55 -9.36 -8.75 5.10
C LEU A 55 -10.59 -9.08 4.28
N SER A 56 -10.86 -8.24 3.29
CA SER A 56 -11.94 -8.45 2.33
C SER A 56 -11.34 -8.36 0.93
N LEU A 57 -11.37 -9.47 0.19
CA LEU A 57 -10.81 -9.55 -1.14
C LEU A 57 -11.93 -9.67 -2.17
N PRO A 58 -11.97 -8.78 -3.17
CA PRO A 58 -13.01 -8.84 -4.19
C PRO A 58 -12.70 -9.91 -5.23
N PRO A 59 -13.70 -10.42 -5.94
CA PRO A 59 -13.42 -11.33 -7.05
C PRO A 59 -12.68 -10.62 -8.19
N HIS A 60 -12.97 -9.33 -8.39
CA HIS A 60 -12.34 -8.53 -9.43
C HIS A 60 -12.00 -7.13 -8.92
N ALA A 61 -10.80 -6.68 -9.25
CA ALA A 61 -10.38 -5.31 -9.00
C ALA A 61 -9.20 -5.01 -9.92
N SER A 62 -9.09 -3.75 -10.35
CA SER A 62 -7.89 -3.28 -11.02
C SER A 62 -6.92 -2.64 -10.03
N THR A 63 -7.45 -2.10 -8.94
CA THR A 63 -6.66 -1.54 -7.85
C THR A 63 -7.21 -2.03 -6.53
N LEU A 64 -6.32 -2.45 -5.64
CA LEU A 64 -6.66 -2.83 -4.27
C LEU A 64 -5.92 -1.90 -3.33
N ILE A 65 -6.68 -1.15 -2.52
CA ILE A 65 -6.13 -0.26 -1.50
C ILE A 65 -6.27 -0.96 -0.15
N LEU A 66 -5.15 -1.18 0.53
CA LEU A 66 -5.12 -1.88 1.81
C LEU A 66 -4.70 -0.89 2.90
N ARG A 67 -5.66 -0.47 3.73
CA ARG A 67 -5.37 0.36 4.90
C ARG A 67 -4.99 -0.53 6.07
N HIS A 68 -4.07 -0.04 6.90
CA HIS A 68 -3.59 -0.77 8.09
C HIS A 68 -3.09 -2.16 7.72
N VAL A 69 -2.26 -2.22 6.70
CA VAL A 69 -1.76 -3.49 6.17
C VAL A 69 -0.95 -4.26 7.23
N ASP A 70 -0.39 -3.56 8.20
CA ASP A 70 0.33 -4.16 9.31
C ASP A 70 -0.58 -4.94 10.28
N ALA A 71 -1.88 -4.74 10.19
CA ALA A 71 -2.85 -5.44 11.04
C ALA A 71 -3.23 -6.82 10.50
N LEU A 72 -2.79 -7.20 9.30
CA LEU A 72 -3.08 -8.51 8.75
C LEU A 72 -2.51 -9.62 9.62
N VAL A 73 -3.36 -10.55 10.03
CA VAL A 73 -2.92 -11.75 10.75
C VAL A 73 -2.34 -12.77 9.77
N PRO A 74 -1.56 -13.76 10.25
CA PRO A 74 -0.87 -14.69 9.33
C PRO A 74 -1.78 -15.37 8.32
N GLU A 75 -2.98 -15.76 8.69
CA GLU A 75 -3.93 -16.41 7.79
C GLU A 75 -4.37 -15.46 6.68
N GLU A 76 -4.57 -14.20 7.02
CA GLU A 76 -4.96 -13.17 6.06
C GLU A 76 -3.81 -12.86 5.11
N GLN A 77 -2.59 -12.82 5.63
CA GLN A 77 -1.40 -12.61 4.81
C GLN A 77 -1.28 -13.71 3.75
N SER A 78 -1.48 -14.96 4.15
CA SER A 78 -1.45 -16.08 3.24
C SER A 78 -2.56 -16.01 2.20
N ALA A 79 -3.77 -15.63 2.64
CA ALA A 79 -4.90 -15.49 1.74
C ALA A 79 -4.65 -14.40 0.70
N LEU A 80 -4.10 -13.26 1.13
CA LEU A 80 -3.77 -12.18 0.21
C LEU A 80 -2.69 -12.62 -0.78
N LEU A 81 -1.67 -13.30 -0.31
CA LEU A 81 -0.59 -13.77 -1.17
C LEU A 81 -1.13 -14.71 -2.24
N GLN A 82 -2.02 -15.63 -1.88
CA GLN A 82 -2.66 -16.53 -2.84
C GLN A 82 -3.54 -15.76 -3.83
N TRP A 83 -4.29 -14.77 -3.32
CA TRP A 83 -5.13 -13.96 -4.17
C TRP A 83 -4.32 -13.21 -5.23
N LEU A 84 -3.10 -12.83 -4.90
CA LEU A 84 -2.21 -12.09 -5.82
C LEU A 84 -1.61 -13.00 -6.91
N VAL A 85 -1.71 -14.31 -6.78
CA VAL A 85 -1.24 -15.25 -7.80
C VAL A 85 -2.29 -15.42 -8.91
N ARG A 86 -2.92 -14.35 -9.33
CA ARG A 86 -3.93 -14.38 -10.39
C ARG A 86 -3.31 -13.95 -11.70
N PRO A 87 -3.86 -14.43 -12.83
CA PRO A 87 -3.36 -13.95 -14.12
C PRO A 87 -3.67 -12.47 -14.35
N ALA A 88 -4.76 -11.96 -13.77
CA ALA A 88 -5.11 -10.55 -13.93
C ALA A 88 -4.21 -9.67 -13.07
N ARG A 89 -3.72 -8.60 -13.67
CA ARG A 89 -2.84 -7.67 -12.98
C ARG A 89 -3.64 -6.75 -12.08
N VAL A 90 -3.23 -6.63 -10.83
CA VAL A 90 -3.85 -5.73 -9.86
C VAL A 90 -2.76 -4.82 -9.30
N GLN A 91 -3.05 -3.53 -9.25
CA GLN A 91 -2.15 -2.58 -8.59
C GLN A 91 -2.50 -2.52 -7.10
N LEU A 92 -1.47 -2.54 -6.26
CA LEU A 92 -1.64 -2.48 -4.81
C LEU A 92 -1.15 -1.14 -4.29
N LEU A 93 -1.98 -0.51 -3.46
CA LEU A 93 -1.58 0.63 -2.65
C LEU A 93 -1.83 0.25 -1.19
N SER A 94 -0.75 -0.04 -0.48
CA SER A 94 -0.82 -0.48 0.91
C SER A 94 -0.40 0.66 1.82
N VAL A 95 -1.07 0.81 2.95
CA VAL A 95 -0.87 1.94 3.85
C VAL A 95 -0.66 1.47 5.28
N CYS A 96 0.32 2.05 5.96
CA CYS A 96 0.53 1.86 7.39
C CYS A 96 1.19 3.11 7.96
N GLU A 97 1.18 3.23 9.29
CA GLU A 97 1.74 4.41 9.94
C GLU A 97 3.20 4.23 10.32
N LYS A 98 3.67 3.01 10.37
CA LYS A 98 5.05 2.67 10.74
C LYS A 98 5.66 1.77 9.69
N PRO A 99 6.99 1.76 9.58
CA PRO A 99 7.66 0.85 8.64
C PRO A 99 7.23 -0.59 8.87
N LEU A 100 7.01 -1.32 7.79
CA LEU A 100 6.51 -2.69 7.84
C LEU A 100 7.63 -3.71 8.03
N TYR A 101 8.83 -3.39 7.57
CA TYR A 101 9.93 -4.33 7.58
C TYR A 101 10.29 -4.91 8.96
N PRO A 102 10.22 -4.12 10.07
CA PRO A 102 10.45 -4.71 11.40
C PRO A 102 9.55 -5.89 11.72
N LEU A 103 8.32 -5.91 11.20
CA LEU A 103 7.43 -7.06 11.38
C LEU A 103 7.91 -8.27 10.58
N VAL A 104 8.49 -8.05 9.41
CA VAL A 104 9.10 -9.12 8.62
C VAL A 104 10.25 -9.75 9.40
N LYS A 105 11.10 -8.91 10.00
CA LYS A 105 12.25 -9.39 10.78
C LYS A 105 11.82 -10.18 12.01
N ARG A 106 10.65 -9.89 12.57
CA ARG A 106 10.13 -10.61 13.73
C ARG A 106 9.27 -11.80 13.33
N ALA A 107 9.24 -12.16 12.06
CA ALA A 107 8.41 -13.23 11.52
C ALA A 107 6.91 -13.04 11.77
N ARG A 108 6.47 -11.78 11.87
CA ARG A 108 5.06 -11.43 12.03
C ARG A 108 4.41 -11.01 10.72
N PHE A 109 5.21 -10.84 9.68
CA PHE A 109 4.73 -10.51 8.36
C PHE A 109 5.52 -11.31 7.33
N LEU A 110 4.83 -11.92 6.38
CA LEU A 110 5.46 -12.76 5.37
C LEU A 110 6.37 -11.95 4.46
N GLU A 111 7.62 -12.36 4.35
CA GLU A 111 8.61 -11.68 3.52
C GLU A 111 8.17 -11.64 2.06
N GLN A 112 7.64 -12.73 1.55
CA GLN A 112 7.15 -12.79 0.17
C GLN A 112 6.06 -11.78 -0.09
N LEU A 113 5.14 -11.62 0.87
CA LEU A 113 4.06 -10.65 0.74
C LEU A 113 4.61 -9.23 0.79
N PHE A 114 5.55 -8.97 1.71
CA PHE A 114 6.16 -7.66 1.86
C PHE A 114 6.76 -7.19 0.53
N TYR A 115 7.50 -8.06 -0.15
CA TYR A 115 8.13 -7.66 -1.41
C TYR A 115 7.15 -7.53 -2.56
N LYS A 116 6.00 -8.19 -2.50
CA LYS A 116 4.94 -7.98 -3.50
C LYS A 116 4.22 -6.65 -3.30
N LEU A 117 4.04 -6.23 -2.05
CA LEU A 117 3.36 -4.97 -1.74
C LEU A 117 4.24 -3.76 -1.97
N ASN A 118 5.53 -3.93 -1.92
CA ASN A 118 6.48 -2.84 -1.76
C ASN A 118 7.53 -2.84 -2.86
N ILE A 119 7.10 -2.51 -4.08
CA ILE A 119 8.03 -2.21 -5.15
C ILE A 119 8.65 -0.84 -4.87
N ILE A 120 7.82 0.10 -4.40
CA ILE A 120 8.27 1.43 -3.95
C ILE A 120 7.70 1.67 -2.56
N THR A 121 8.51 2.22 -1.65
CA THR A 121 8.04 2.71 -0.36
C THR A 121 8.06 4.23 -0.39
N ILE A 122 6.93 4.84 -0.06
CA ILE A 122 6.82 6.29 0.07
C ILE A 122 6.61 6.62 1.54
N VAL A 123 7.52 7.40 2.11
CA VAL A 123 7.43 7.83 3.51
C VAL A 123 6.99 9.28 3.54
N HIS A 124 5.77 9.52 4.00
CA HIS A 124 5.22 10.86 4.12
C HIS A 124 5.76 11.52 5.39
N PRO A 125 6.07 12.85 5.35
CA PRO A 125 6.64 13.52 6.53
C PRO A 125 5.69 13.63 7.72
N SER A 126 4.43 13.23 7.58
CA SER A 126 3.50 13.19 8.71
C SER A 126 3.87 12.15 9.77
N VAL A 127 4.75 11.20 9.46
CA VAL A 127 5.19 10.19 10.40
C VAL A 127 6.59 10.52 10.88
N SER A 128 6.84 10.26 12.17
CA SER A 128 8.17 10.39 12.75
C SER A 128 8.98 9.15 12.47
N CYS A 129 10.22 9.36 12.09
CA CYS A 129 11.14 8.25 11.90
C CYS A 129 11.93 8.00 13.16
#